data_46076c85e5b7b68c651bec5108749d39
#
_entry.id   46076c85e5b7b68c651bec5108749d39
#
_cell.length_a   1.000
_cell.length_b   1.000
_cell.length_c   1.000
_cell.angle_alpha   90.00
_cell.angle_beta   90.00
_cell.angle_gamma   90.00
#
_symmetry.space_group_name_H-M   'P 1'
#
loop_
_entity.id
_entity.type
_entity.pdbx_description
1 polymer ?
#
loop_
_entity_poly.entity_id
_entity_poly.type
_entity_poly.pdbx_seq_one_letter_code
_entity_poly.pdbx_strand_id
1 'polypeptide(L)'
;MSEEKNTLAIEDNRLEEASFVNYEAMSLSELTKELKELLLTEKTQAIKKQVDAIRYEFDKKYDALVEEKREEFIADGGEPHNFSYEIPIYKEFYTAFNNYREKRNQYYKEMEKTHKENLAKRREIIEELKNLINTEEHIGTTFKQFQQLQERWRKAGAVSNADYEDLWNSYHHHVENFYDYIHLSKDLRDIDFKRNLEEKLKIIQRAEALAQDDVDALLASRELQVLHRIWKEEIGPVDKEHRES
;
A
#
# COMPACT_ATOMS: atom_id res chain seq x y z
N MET A 1 -0.96 -3.56 12.96
CA MET A 1 -1.95 -2.45 12.87
C MET A 1 -1.34 -1.07 12.64
N SER A 2 -0.06 -0.84 12.89
CA SER A 2 0.60 0.46 12.68
C SER A 2 1.33 0.58 11.33
N GLU A 3 1.69 -0.49 10.67
CA GLU A 3 2.70 -0.49 9.61
C GLU A 3 2.16 -0.20 8.20
N GLU A 4 1.01 -0.72 7.82
CA GLU A 4 0.40 -0.30 6.55
C GLU A 4 -0.21 1.10 6.63
N LYS A 5 -0.74 1.50 7.80
CA LYS A 5 -1.08 2.91 8.07
C LYS A 5 0.17 3.79 8.05
N ASN A 6 1.32 3.26 8.49
CA ASN A 6 2.59 3.98 8.49
C ASN A 6 3.22 4.02 7.08
N THR A 7 3.06 2.99 6.25
CA THR A 7 3.55 3.01 4.86
C THR A 7 2.74 4.01 4.02
N LEU A 8 1.41 4.07 4.21
CA LEU A 8 0.57 5.10 3.62
C LEU A 8 0.85 6.49 4.21
N ALA A 9 1.15 6.59 5.53
CA ALA A 9 1.51 7.85 6.18
C ALA A 9 2.92 8.34 5.82
N ILE A 10 3.86 7.44 5.52
CA ILE A 10 5.22 7.78 5.08
C ILE A 10 5.22 8.15 3.59
N GLU A 11 4.40 7.51 2.76
CA GLU A 11 4.16 7.99 1.40
C GLU A 11 3.45 9.35 1.40
N ASP A 12 2.54 9.58 2.33
CA ASP A 12 1.88 10.89 2.52
C ASP A 12 2.86 11.98 3.00
N ASN A 13 3.82 11.67 3.87
CA ASN A 13 4.83 12.63 4.35
C ASN A 13 5.91 12.98 3.31
N ARG A 14 6.22 12.08 2.37
CA ARG A 14 7.15 12.40 1.26
C ARG A 14 6.57 13.41 0.27
N LEU A 15 5.25 13.57 0.26
CA LEU A 15 4.55 14.57 -0.55
C LEU A 15 4.58 15.97 0.09
N GLU A 16 4.99 16.09 1.36
CA GLU A 16 5.10 17.38 2.04
C GLU A 16 6.37 18.16 1.69
N GLU A 17 7.41 17.51 1.15
CA GLU A 17 8.64 18.17 0.68
C GLU A 17 8.62 18.52 -0.83
N ALA A 18 7.61 18.11 -1.58
CA ALA A 18 7.41 18.60 -2.93
C ALA A 18 7.12 20.10 -2.87
N SER A 19 8.06 20.90 -3.37
CA SER A 19 8.03 22.36 -3.50
C SER A 19 6.63 22.94 -3.41
N PHE A 20 6.40 23.85 -2.48
CA PHE A 20 5.15 24.61 -2.33
C PHE A 20 4.84 25.34 -3.65
N VAL A 21 4.18 24.66 -4.57
CA VAL A 21 3.70 25.27 -5.80
C VAL A 21 2.51 26.14 -5.40
N ASN A 22 2.64 27.44 -5.61
CA ASN A 22 1.58 28.38 -5.29
C ASN A 22 0.53 28.38 -6.42
N TYR A 23 -0.42 27.46 -6.36
CA TYR A 23 -1.51 27.36 -7.33
C TYR A 23 -2.45 28.58 -7.32
N GLU A 24 -2.52 29.32 -6.23
CA GLU A 24 -3.32 30.53 -6.11
C GLU A 24 -2.84 31.65 -7.07
N ALA A 25 -1.54 31.71 -7.35
CA ALA A 25 -0.98 32.72 -8.28
C ALA A 25 -1.15 32.35 -9.77
N MET A 26 -1.50 31.10 -10.08
CA MET A 26 -1.59 30.60 -11.46
C MET A 26 -2.89 31.01 -12.14
N SER A 27 -2.83 31.30 -13.44
CA SER A 27 -4.01 31.47 -14.30
C SER A 27 -4.71 30.14 -14.59
N LEU A 28 -5.94 30.18 -15.14
CA LEU A 28 -6.67 28.98 -15.55
C LEU A 28 -5.87 28.13 -16.56
N SER A 29 -5.12 28.78 -17.45
CA SER A 29 -4.28 28.10 -18.44
C SER A 29 -3.09 27.40 -17.82
N GLU A 30 -2.42 28.05 -16.86
CA GLU A 30 -1.29 27.48 -16.12
C GLU A 30 -1.72 26.32 -15.24
N LEU A 31 -2.85 26.43 -14.54
CA LEU A 31 -3.42 25.32 -13.75
C LEU A 31 -3.78 24.11 -14.62
N THR A 32 -4.31 24.35 -15.82
CA THR A 32 -4.64 23.26 -16.77
C THR A 32 -3.38 22.60 -17.29
N LYS A 33 -2.32 23.38 -17.56
CA LYS A 33 -1.03 22.86 -18.01
C LYS A 33 -0.36 22.05 -16.91
N GLU A 34 -0.32 22.59 -15.70
CA GLU A 34 0.23 21.92 -14.52
C GLU A 34 -0.45 20.58 -14.23
N LEU A 35 -1.80 20.55 -14.27
CA LEU A 35 -2.55 19.31 -14.15
C LEU A 35 -2.11 18.27 -15.19
N LYS A 36 -1.97 18.65 -16.45
CA LYS A 36 -1.54 17.74 -17.51
C LYS A 36 -0.11 17.24 -17.31
N GLU A 37 0.80 18.09 -16.89
CA GLU A 37 2.20 17.74 -16.60
C GLU A 37 2.29 16.76 -15.44
N LEU A 38 1.56 16.98 -14.35
CA LEU A 38 1.47 16.02 -13.23
C LEU A 38 0.94 14.65 -13.67
N LEU A 39 -0.05 14.63 -14.56
CA LEU A 39 -0.62 13.37 -15.07
C LEU A 39 0.34 12.58 -15.98
N LEU A 40 1.36 13.22 -16.54
CA LEU A 40 2.36 12.58 -17.38
C LEU A 40 3.57 12.09 -16.58
N THR A 41 3.96 12.79 -15.52
CA THR A 41 5.22 12.58 -14.81
C THR A 41 5.08 11.74 -13.57
N GLU A 42 3.94 11.79 -12.89
CA GLU A 42 3.77 11.22 -11.58
C GLU A 42 2.77 10.06 -11.53
N LYS A 43 2.95 9.20 -10.53
CA LYS A 43 1.99 8.10 -10.29
C LYS A 43 0.65 8.68 -9.81
N THR A 44 -0.43 8.22 -10.40
CA THR A 44 -1.80 8.68 -10.13
C THR A 44 -2.18 8.73 -8.64
N GLN A 45 -1.60 7.85 -7.81
CA GLN A 45 -1.86 7.79 -6.36
C GLN A 45 -1.15 8.90 -5.59
N ALA A 46 0.06 9.29 -6.04
CA ALA A 46 0.91 10.25 -5.34
C ALA A 46 0.42 11.70 -5.47
N ILE A 47 -0.32 12.01 -6.54
CA ILE A 47 -0.69 13.40 -6.91
C ILE A 47 -2.07 13.84 -6.43
N LYS A 48 -2.76 13.04 -5.60
CA LYS A 48 -4.14 13.36 -5.19
C LYS A 48 -4.27 14.75 -4.58
N LYS A 49 -3.41 15.08 -3.60
CA LYS A 49 -3.46 16.38 -2.88
C LYS A 49 -3.23 17.55 -3.85
N GLN A 50 -2.27 17.40 -4.77
CA GLN A 50 -1.95 18.40 -5.78
C GLN A 50 -3.11 18.61 -6.76
N VAL A 51 -3.68 17.51 -7.29
CA VAL A 51 -4.82 17.56 -8.20
C VAL A 51 -6.05 18.19 -7.52
N ASP A 52 -6.32 17.84 -6.26
CA ASP A 52 -7.43 18.42 -5.49
C ASP A 52 -7.21 19.94 -5.27
N ALA A 53 -5.98 20.38 -4.98
CA ALA A 53 -5.62 21.78 -4.82
C ALA A 53 -5.72 22.57 -6.16
N ILE A 54 -5.19 22.02 -7.26
CA ILE A 54 -5.29 22.62 -8.60
C ILE A 54 -6.76 22.78 -9.00
N ARG A 55 -7.58 21.74 -8.75
CA ARG A 55 -9.00 21.81 -9.03
C ARG A 55 -9.70 22.89 -8.22
N TYR A 56 -9.41 22.97 -6.93
CA TYR A 56 -10.01 24.00 -6.06
C TYR A 56 -9.73 25.41 -6.57
N GLU A 57 -8.46 25.72 -6.92
CA GLU A 57 -8.09 27.04 -7.43
C GLU A 57 -8.65 27.29 -8.85
N PHE A 58 -8.75 26.25 -9.67
CA PHE A 58 -9.36 26.37 -11.00
C PHE A 58 -10.84 26.71 -10.87
N ASP A 59 -11.60 25.96 -10.07
CA ASP A 59 -13.05 26.17 -9.87
C ASP A 59 -13.30 27.58 -9.29
N LYS A 60 -12.57 28.00 -8.26
CA LYS A 60 -12.65 29.32 -7.64
C LYS A 60 -12.47 30.46 -8.67
N LYS A 61 -11.45 30.35 -9.53
CA LYS A 61 -11.17 31.37 -10.54
C LYS A 61 -12.17 31.34 -11.71
N TYR A 62 -12.61 30.17 -12.10
CA TYR A 62 -13.60 30.02 -13.15
C TYR A 62 -14.95 30.58 -12.72
N ASP A 63 -15.40 30.26 -11.51
CA ASP A 63 -16.66 30.77 -10.95
C ASP A 63 -16.64 32.31 -10.84
N ALA A 64 -15.51 32.88 -10.39
CA ALA A 64 -15.35 34.34 -10.34
C ALA A 64 -15.42 34.97 -11.74
N LEU A 65 -14.78 34.34 -12.74
CA LEU A 65 -14.86 34.82 -14.14
C LEU A 65 -16.27 34.71 -14.69
N VAL A 66 -16.98 33.63 -14.41
CA VAL A 66 -18.39 33.45 -14.86
C VAL A 66 -19.29 34.50 -14.26
N GLU A 67 -19.12 34.81 -12.94
CA GLU A 67 -19.95 35.83 -12.28
C GLU A 67 -19.63 37.24 -12.85
N GLU A 68 -18.36 37.57 -13.06
CA GLU A 68 -17.97 38.83 -13.72
C GLU A 68 -18.64 38.95 -15.10
N LYS A 69 -18.60 37.93 -15.93
CA LYS A 69 -19.24 37.94 -17.25
C LYS A 69 -20.76 37.95 -17.19
N ARG A 70 -21.34 37.40 -16.16
CA ARG A 70 -22.78 37.45 -15.90
C ARG A 70 -23.22 38.86 -15.52
N GLU A 71 -22.46 39.53 -14.65
CA GLU A 71 -22.74 40.92 -14.26
C GLU A 71 -22.62 41.88 -15.49
N GLU A 72 -21.57 41.71 -16.31
CA GLU A 72 -21.41 42.44 -17.57
C GLU A 72 -22.61 42.25 -18.50
N PHE A 73 -23.04 40.98 -18.69
CA PHE A 73 -24.18 40.65 -19.54
C PHE A 73 -25.48 41.28 -19.06
N ILE A 74 -25.71 41.31 -17.75
CA ILE A 74 -26.91 41.96 -17.18
C ILE A 74 -26.83 43.47 -17.27
N ALA A 75 -25.64 44.06 -17.08
CA ALA A 75 -25.41 45.50 -17.21
C ALA A 75 -25.68 45.98 -18.65
N ASP A 76 -25.37 45.15 -19.67
CA ASP A 76 -25.64 45.40 -21.08
C ASP A 76 -27.12 45.15 -21.46
N GLY A 77 -27.99 44.85 -20.48
CA GLY A 77 -29.43 44.67 -20.71
C GLY A 77 -29.84 43.24 -21.03
N GLY A 78 -28.93 42.24 -20.83
CA GLY A 78 -29.24 40.82 -20.97
C GLY A 78 -30.10 40.28 -19.85
N GLU A 79 -31.02 39.40 -20.18
CA GLU A 79 -31.86 38.72 -19.18
C GLU A 79 -31.07 37.58 -18.48
N PRO A 80 -31.03 37.51 -17.13
CA PRO A 80 -30.20 36.56 -16.39
C PRO A 80 -30.38 35.07 -16.77
N HIS A 81 -31.59 34.69 -17.22
CA HIS A 81 -31.88 33.30 -17.60
C HIS A 81 -31.36 32.93 -19.02
N ASN A 82 -30.97 33.90 -19.81
CA ASN A 82 -30.37 33.69 -21.14
C ASN A 82 -28.84 33.69 -21.08
N PHE A 83 -28.26 33.93 -19.93
CA PHE A 83 -26.81 33.91 -19.77
C PHE A 83 -26.25 32.50 -19.96
N SER A 84 -25.28 32.36 -20.81
CA SER A 84 -24.46 31.14 -20.98
C SER A 84 -23.03 31.56 -21.28
N TYR A 85 -22.11 31.07 -20.52
CA TYR A 85 -20.70 31.36 -20.70
C TYR A 85 -19.85 30.11 -20.55
N GLU A 86 -19.22 29.67 -21.60
CA GLU A 86 -18.26 28.59 -21.62
C GLU A 86 -16.99 29.02 -22.34
N ILE A 87 -15.85 28.64 -21.74
CA ILE A 87 -14.54 28.84 -22.38
C ILE A 87 -13.89 27.50 -22.68
N PRO A 88 -13.14 27.38 -23.78
CA PRO A 88 -12.51 26.08 -24.15
C PRO A 88 -11.64 25.49 -23.08
N ILE A 89 -10.97 26.31 -22.28
CA ILE A 89 -10.08 25.89 -21.20
C ILE A 89 -10.83 25.09 -20.12
N TYR A 90 -12.09 25.37 -19.84
CA TYR A 90 -12.92 24.64 -18.92
C TYR A 90 -13.08 23.18 -19.34
N LYS A 91 -13.45 22.98 -20.60
CA LYS A 91 -13.60 21.63 -21.18
C LYS A 91 -12.29 20.87 -21.20
N GLU A 92 -11.20 21.58 -21.50
CA GLU A 92 -9.85 21.01 -21.54
C GLU A 92 -9.41 20.54 -20.13
N PHE A 93 -9.60 21.37 -19.12
CA PHE A 93 -9.31 21.05 -17.73
C PHE A 93 -10.11 19.82 -17.25
N TYR A 94 -11.42 19.85 -17.43
CA TYR A 94 -12.28 18.77 -16.96
C TYR A 94 -12.11 17.49 -17.75
N THR A 95 -11.69 17.53 -19.00
CA THR A 95 -11.27 16.33 -19.73
C THR A 95 -10.05 15.68 -19.07
N ALA A 96 -9.03 16.47 -18.76
CA ALA A 96 -7.84 15.96 -18.05
C ALA A 96 -8.18 15.44 -16.65
N PHE A 97 -8.98 16.19 -15.89
CA PHE A 97 -9.42 15.78 -14.56
C PHE A 97 -10.26 14.50 -14.56
N ASN A 98 -11.17 14.34 -15.49
CA ASN A 98 -11.96 13.11 -15.60
C ASN A 98 -11.11 11.91 -16.00
N ASN A 99 -10.15 12.06 -16.90
CA ASN A 99 -9.17 11.01 -17.22
C ASN A 99 -8.38 10.59 -15.99
N TYR A 100 -7.97 11.53 -15.13
CA TYR A 100 -7.35 11.23 -13.86
C TYR A 100 -8.27 10.41 -12.95
N ARG A 101 -9.54 10.83 -12.78
CA ARG A 101 -10.51 10.10 -11.96
C ARG A 101 -10.73 8.68 -12.45
N GLU A 102 -10.82 8.48 -13.75
CA GLU A 102 -10.99 7.16 -14.35
C GLU A 102 -9.78 6.27 -14.08
N LYS A 103 -8.57 6.76 -14.33
CA LYS A 103 -7.33 6.01 -14.03
C LYS A 103 -7.23 5.65 -12.56
N ARG A 104 -7.55 6.58 -11.66
CA ARG A 104 -7.55 6.34 -10.22
C ARG A 104 -8.58 5.28 -9.83
N ASN A 105 -9.79 5.36 -10.36
CA ASN A 105 -10.84 4.39 -10.07
C ASN A 105 -10.49 2.99 -10.60
N GLN A 106 -9.89 2.90 -11.79
CA GLN A 106 -9.39 1.64 -12.34
C GLN A 106 -8.32 1.02 -11.43
N TYR A 107 -7.35 1.82 -11.01
CA TYR A 107 -6.31 1.37 -10.10
C TYR A 107 -6.89 0.78 -8.80
N TYR A 108 -7.82 1.48 -8.14
CA TYR A 108 -8.43 0.97 -6.92
C TYR A 108 -9.27 -0.29 -7.14
N LYS A 109 -9.97 -0.40 -8.26
CA LYS A 109 -10.69 -1.62 -8.63
C LYS A 109 -9.76 -2.80 -8.86
N GLU A 110 -8.65 -2.60 -9.55
CA GLU A 110 -7.64 -3.64 -9.78
C GLU A 110 -6.97 -4.05 -8.47
N MET A 111 -6.65 -3.09 -7.60
CA MET A 111 -6.10 -3.36 -6.28
C MET A 111 -7.08 -4.16 -5.42
N GLU A 112 -8.35 -3.78 -5.38
CA GLU A 112 -9.39 -4.51 -4.65
C GLU A 112 -9.54 -5.95 -5.17
N LYS A 113 -9.53 -6.13 -6.49
CA LYS A 113 -9.56 -7.45 -7.12
C LYS A 113 -8.36 -8.29 -6.70
N THR A 114 -7.16 -7.72 -6.79
CA THR A 114 -5.91 -8.38 -6.38
C THR A 114 -5.95 -8.78 -4.89
N HIS A 115 -6.43 -7.89 -4.02
CA HIS A 115 -6.58 -8.21 -2.59
C HIS A 115 -7.55 -9.38 -2.36
N LYS A 116 -8.67 -9.44 -3.07
CA LYS A 116 -9.62 -10.56 -2.99
C LYS A 116 -9.02 -11.88 -3.45
N GLU A 117 -8.27 -11.86 -4.54
CA GLU A 117 -7.56 -13.04 -5.06
C GLU A 117 -6.49 -13.53 -4.07
N ASN A 118 -5.72 -12.61 -3.50
CA ASN A 118 -4.71 -12.94 -2.51
C ASN A 118 -5.33 -13.47 -1.21
N LEU A 119 -6.46 -12.89 -0.78
CA LEU A 119 -7.22 -13.37 0.38
C LEU A 119 -7.70 -14.81 0.16
N ALA A 120 -8.24 -15.13 -1.02
CA ALA A 120 -8.66 -16.47 -1.35
C ALA A 120 -7.48 -17.47 -1.30
N LYS A 121 -6.33 -17.12 -1.90
CA LYS A 121 -5.11 -17.93 -1.85
C LYS A 121 -4.62 -18.17 -0.42
N ARG A 122 -4.62 -17.13 0.42
CA ARG A 122 -4.19 -17.25 1.81
C ARG A 122 -5.15 -18.10 2.65
N ARG A 123 -6.45 -17.99 2.43
CA ARG A 123 -7.45 -18.86 3.07
C ARG A 123 -7.27 -20.32 2.67
N GLU A 124 -7.02 -20.59 1.39
CA GLU A 124 -6.72 -21.94 0.91
C GLU A 124 -5.48 -22.52 1.61
N ILE A 125 -4.40 -21.75 1.73
CA ILE A 125 -3.19 -22.17 2.44
C ILE A 125 -3.49 -22.49 3.91
N ILE A 126 -4.31 -21.69 4.59
CA ILE A 126 -4.72 -21.95 5.98
C ILE A 126 -5.51 -23.26 6.08
N GLU A 127 -6.42 -23.52 5.18
CA GLU A 127 -7.19 -24.79 5.18
C GLU A 127 -6.31 -26.00 4.87
N GLU A 128 -5.36 -25.87 3.92
CA GLU A 128 -4.37 -26.92 3.68
C GLU A 128 -3.48 -27.15 4.92
N LEU A 129 -3.05 -26.08 5.58
CA LEU A 129 -2.24 -26.15 6.80
C LEU A 129 -3.01 -26.83 7.95
N LYS A 130 -4.29 -26.50 8.12
CA LYS A 130 -5.17 -27.13 9.11
C LYS A 130 -5.35 -28.63 8.87
N ASN A 131 -5.45 -29.02 7.60
CA ASN A 131 -5.63 -30.42 7.22
C ASN A 131 -4.33 -31.23 7.26
N LEU A 132 -3.19 -30.58 7.28
CA LEU A 132 -1.89 -31.23 7.23
C LEU A 132 -1.62 -32.15 8.42
N ILE A 133 -2.13 -31.83 9.60
CA ILE A 133 -2.02 -32.64 10.81
C ILE A 133 -2.97 -33.86 10.83
N ASN A 134 -3.94 -33.89 9.93
CA ASN A 134 -4.93 -34.97 9.84
C ASN A 134 -4.54 -36.05 8.81
N THR A 135 -3.46 -35.86 8.07
CA THR A 135 -2.95 -36.84 7.10
C THR A 135 -2.12 -37.91 7.78
N GLU A 136 -2.42 -39.19 7.52
CA GLU A 136 -1.63 -40.33 8.00
C GLU A 136 -0.33 -40.52 7.19
N GLU A 137 0.33 -39.43 6.82
CA GLU A 137 1.57 -39.47 6.06
C GLU A 137 2.81 -39.50 6.98
N HIS A 138 3.92 -39.93 6.41
CA HIS A 138 5.19 -39.94 7.13
C HIS A 138 5.60 -38.49 7.46
N ILE A 139 5.99 -38.25 8.73
CA ILE A 139 6.33 -36.92 9.28
C ILE A 139 7.27 -36.12 8.36
N GLY A 140 8.27 -36.77 7.72
CA GLY A 140 9.18 -36.09 6.81
C GLY A 140 8.48 -35.54 5.54
N THR A 141 7.43 -36.20 5.05
CA THR A 141 6.63 -35.73 3.92
C THR A 141 5.75 -34.56 4.36
N THR A 142 5.09 -34.70 5.51
CA THR A 142 4.25 -33.66 6.12
C THR A 142 5.04 -32.38 6.37
N PHE A 143 6.29 -32.50 6.85
CA PHE A 143 7.15 -31.34 7.06
C PHE A 143 7.55 -30.64 5.76
N LYS A 144 7.82 -31.39 4.67
CA LYS A 144 8.09 -30.81 3.36
C LYS A 144 6.87 -30.06 2.82
N GLN A 145 5.67 -30.61 2.97
CA GLN A 145 4.42 -29.96 2.58
C GLN A 145 4.21 -28.67 3.39
N PHE A 146 4.46 -28.69 4.69
CA PHE A 146 4.43 -27.51 5.54
C PHE A 146 5.37 -26.40 5.04
N GLN A 147 6.62 -26.73 4.72
CA GLN A 147 7.57 -25.76 4.14
C GLN A 147 7.07 -25.15 2.82
N GLN A 148 6.42 -25.96 1.97
CA GLN A 148 5.82 -25.48 0.74
C GLN A 148 4.65 -24.53 1.00
N LEU A 149 3.83 -24.79 2.02
CA LEU A 149 2.74 -23.90 2.42
C LEU A 149 3.27 -22.57 2.98
N GLN A 150 4.34 -22.59 3.77
CA GLN A 150 5.00 -21.36 4.23
C GLN A 150 5.53 -20.53 3.05
N GLU A 151 6.13 -21.17 2.05
CA GLU A 151 6.63 -20.48 0.86
C GLU A 151 5.50 -19.90 0.01
N ARG A 152 4.39 -20.63 -0.13
CA ARG A 152 3.19 -20.12 -0.81
C ARG A 152 2.58 -18.94 -0.05
N TRP A 153 2.58 -18.98 1.30
CA TRP A 153 2.12 -17.88 2.14
C TRP A 153 2.93 -16.59 1.91
N ARG A 154 4.26 -16.70 1.87
CA ARG A 154 5.16 -15.58 1.59
C ARG A 154 4.85 -14.93 0.21
N LYS A 155 4.53 -15.76 -0.78
CA LYS A 155 4.28 -15.32 -2.17
C LYS A 155 2.85 -14.87 -2.44
N ALA A 156 1.93 -15.08 -1.51
CA ALA A 156 0.49 -14.87 -1.77
C ALA A 156 0.08 -13.39 -1.95
N GLY A 157 0.97 -12.44 -1.69
CA GLY A 157 0.71 -11.02 -1.88
C GLY A 157 -0.08 -10.36 -0.74
N ALA A 158 -0.27 -9.06 -0.85
CA ALA A 158 -0.98 -8.26 0.14
C ALA A 158 -2.51 -8.48 0.10
N VAL A 159 -3.16 -8.35 1.25
CA VAL A 159 -4.62 -8.37 1.41
C VAL A 159 -5.10 -7.03 1.97
N SER A 160 -6.40 -6.83 2.09
CA SER A 160 -6.94 -5.61 2.70
C SER A 160 -6.57 -5.53 4.19
N ASN A 161 -6.45 -4.30 4.72
CA ASN A 161 -6.18 -4.08 6.15
C ASN A 161 -7.28 -4.69 7.05
N ALA A 162 -8.51 -4.74 6.56
CA ALA A 162 -9.64 -5.29 7.31
C ALA A 162 -9.52 -6.81 7.50
N ASP A 163 -8.98 -7.51 6.49
CA ASP A 163 -8.83 -8.97 6.51
C ASP A 163 -7.50 -9.43 7.14
N TYR A 164 -6.51 -8.52 7.26
CA TYR A 164 -5.14 -8.87 7.57
C TYR A 164 -4.98 -9.52 8.94
N GLU A 165 -5.55 -8.91 9.98
CA GLU A 165 -5.36 -9.35 11.38
C GLU A 165 -5.95 -10.73 11.64
N ASP A 166 -7.19 -10.95 11.20
CA ASP A 166 -7.86 -12.25 11.37
C ASP A 166 -7.15 -13.36 10.59
N LEU A 167 -6.73 -13.04 9.38
CA LEU A 167 -6.02 -13.96 8.52
C LEU A 167 -4.64 -14.34 9.09
N TRP A 168 -3.92 -13.35 9.64
CA TRP A 168 -2.61 -13.53 10.26
C TRP A 168 -2.72 -14.36 11.53
N ASN A 169 -3.67 -14.05 12.41
CA ASN A 169 -3.93 -14.78 13.64
C ASN A 169 -4.29 -16.25 13.35
N SER A 170 -5.16 -16.47 12.35
CA SER A 170 -5.55 -17.81 11.92
C SER A 170 -4.35 -18.60 11.39
N TYR A 171 -3.52 -18.00 10.53
CA TYR A 171 -2.32 -18.63 10.02
C TYR A 171 -1.34 -19.03 11.15
N HIS A 172 -1.04 -18.09 12.06
CA HIS A 172 -0.14 -18.36 13.18
C HIS A 172 -0.67 -19.45 14.11
N HIS A 173 -1.97 -19.43 14.41
CA HIS A 173 -2.57 -20.49 15.22
C HIS A 173 -2.34 -21.87 14.61
N HIS A 174 -2.55 -22.03 13.30
CA HIS A 174 -2.35 -23.32 12.63
C HIS A 174 -0.86 -23.68 12.47
N VAL A 175 0.02 -22.70 12.32
CA VAL A 175 1.47 -22.92 12.37
C VAL A 175 1.90 -23.44 13.75
N GLU A 176 1.41 -22.85 14.84
CA GLU A 176 1.68 -23.29 16.19
C GLU A 176 1.16 -24.72 16.41
N ASN A 177 -0.08 -25.01 16.01
CA ASN A 177 -0.66 -26.35 16.10
C ASN A 177 0.16 -27.38 15.32
N PHE A 178 0.68 -27.00 14.16
CA PHE A 178 1.55 -27.87 13.39
C PHE A 178 2.87 -28.16 14.11
N TYR A 179 3.50 -27.17 14.73
CA TYR A 179 4.71 -27.37 15.50
C TYR A 179 4.46 -28.22 16.75
N ASP A 180 3.32 -28.06 17.41
CA ASP A 180 2.92 -28.93 18.54
C ASP A 180 2.76 -30.39 18.08
N TYR A 181 2.15 -30.61 16.91
CA TYR A 181 2.03 -31.92 16.29
C TYR A 181 3.39 -32.54 15.96
N ILE A 182 4.33 -31.76 15.41
CA ILE A 182 5.71 -32.24 15.10
C ILE A 182 6.58 -32.40 16.35
N HIS A 183 6.14 -31.95 17.50
CA HIS A 183 6.91 -32.08 18.75
C HIS A 183 7.36 -33.51 19.06
N LEU A 184 6.66 -34.49 18.45
CA LEU A 184 7.06 -35.91 18.49
C LEU A 184 8.35 -36.20 17.70
N SER A 185 8.77 -35.32 16.79
CA SER A 185 9.98 -35.45 15.98
C SER A 185 10.97 -34.32 16.31
N LYS A 186 11.63 -34.48 17.46
CA LYS A 186 12.56 -33.48 18.01
C LYS A 186 13.64 -33.03 17.01
N ASP A 187 14.17 -33.97 16.24
CA ASP A 187 15.30 -33.71 15.32
C ASP A 187 14.92 -32.74 14.17
N LEU A 188 13.73 -32.89 13.62
CA LEU A 188 13.26 -32.01 12.54
C LEU A 188 12.97 -30.61 13.03
N ARG A 189 12.40 -30.50 14.21
CA ARG A 189 12.16 -29.22 14.87
C ARG A 189 13.45 -28.46 15.15
N ASP A 190 14.45 -29.16 15.68
CA ASP A 190 15.74 -28.55 16.01
C ASP A 190 16.48 -28.06 14.77
N ILE A 191 16.35 -28.73 13.61
CA ILE A 191 16.85 -28.26 12.33
C ILE A 191 16.14 -27.00 11.88
N ASP A 192 14.81 -26.95 11.99
CA ASP A 192 14.04 -25.76 11.58
C ASP A 192 14.30 -24.57 12.49
N PHE A 193 14.37 -24.78 13.79
CA PHE A 193 14.74 -23.74 14.76
C PHE A 193 16.12 -23.16 14.50
N LYS A 194 17.10 -24.01 14.15
CA LYS A 194 18.44 -23.54 13.73
C LYS A 194 18.37 -22.64 12.51
N ARG A 195 17.67 -23.08 11.47
CA ARG A 195 17.50 -22.28 10.24
C ARG A 195 16.82 -20.93 10.53
N ASN A 196 15.71 -20.95 11.31
CA ASN A 196 15.00 -19.75 11.69
C ASN A 196 15.88 -18.78 12.51
N LEU A 197 16.72 -19.32 13.40
CA LEU A 197 17.69 -18.55 14.17
C LEU A 197 18.72 -17.88 13.23
N GLU A 198 19.29 -18.62 12.30
CA GLU A 198 20.26 -18.08 11.32
C GLU A 198 19.65 -16.96 10.48
N GLU A 199 18.40 -17.13 10.01
CA GLU A 199 17.70 -16.10 9.26
C GLU A 199 17.42 -14.86 10.12
N LYS A 200 17.01 -15.03 11.37
CA LYS A 200 16.81 -13.91 12.31
C LYS A 200 18.09 -13.16 12.62
N LEU A 201 19.20 -13.87 12.83
CA LEU A 201 20.50 -13.23 13.05
C LEU A 201 20.95 -12.40 11.85
N LYS A 202 20.70 -12.85 10.62
CA LYS A 202 20.96 -12.04 9.42
C LYS A 202 20.16 -10.74 9.40
N ILE A 203 18.89 -10.78 9.83
CA ILE A 203 18.06 -9.59 9.94
C ILE A 203 18.62 -8.63 10.99
N ILE A 204 19.01 -9.14 12.18
CA ILE A 204 19.62 -8.32 13.21
C ILE A 204 20.89 -7.66 12.69
N GLN A 205 21.81 -8.42 12.09
CA GLN A 205 23.05 -7.89 11.52
C GLN A 205 22.78 -6.78 10.48
N ARG A 206 21.76 -6.98 9.64
CA ARG A 206 21.39 -5.97 8.65
C ARG A 206 20.79 -4.71 9.29
N ALA A 207 19.94 -4.90 10.34
CA ALA A 207 19.38 -3.77 11.08
C ALA A 207 20.47 -2.98 11.83
N GLU A 208 21.45 -3.68 12.43
CA GLU A 208 22.61 -3.06 13.08
C GLU A 208 23.49 -2.31 12.08
N ALA A 209 23.74 -2.87 10.90
CA ALA A 209 24.47 -2.19 9.83
C ALA A 209 23.78 -0.90 9.41
N LEU A 210 22.46 -0.89 9.26
CA LEU A 210 21.68 0.33 8.94
C LEU A 210 21.78 1.41 10.02
N ALA A 211 22.06 1.03 11.27
CA ALA A 211 22.26 1.99 12.36
C ALA A 211 23.68 2.58 12.42
N GLN A 212 24.66 1.91 11.77
CA GLN A 212 26.07 2.32 11.77
C GLN A 212 26.49 3.04 10.49
N ASP A 213 25.83 2.75 9.36
CA ASP A 213 26.13 3.37 8.07
C ASP A 213 25.60 4.79 8.02
N ASP A 214 26.30 5.67 7.29
CA ASP A 214 25.88 7.04 6.99
C ASP A 214 24.77 7.02 5.90
N VAL A 215 23.72 6.22 6.16
CA VAL A 215 22.59 6.01 5.27
C VAL A 215 21.53 7.06 5.55
N ASP A 216 20.90 7.55 4.50
CA ASP A 216 19.71 8.41 4.60
C ASP A 216 18.68 7.79 5.56
N ALA A 217 18.33 8.51 6.62
CA ALA A 217 17.42 8.06 7.69
C ALA A 217 16.08 7.53 7.14
N LEU A 218 15.61 8.08 6.01
CA LEU A 218 14.36 7.68 5.36
C LEU A 218 14.50 6.31 4.67
N LEU A 219 15.63 6.06 4.03
CA LEU A 219 15.94 4.76 3.40
C LEU A 219 16.14 3.69 4.47
N ALA A 220 16.90 4.02 5.54
CA ALA A 220 17.09 3.13 6.68
C ALA A 220 15.77 2.74 7.35
N SER A 221 14.87 3.73 7.56
CA SER A 221 13.54 3.48 8.14
C SER A 221 12.69 2.52 7.30
N ARG A 222 12.72 2.67 5.97
CA ARG A 222 11.99 1.79 5.06
C ARG A 222 12.52 0.36 5.09
N GLU A 223 13.83 0.22 5.04
CA GLU A 223 14.45 -1.10 5.08
C GLU A 223 14.19 -1.79 6.42
N LEU A 224 14.25 -1.06 7.54
CA LEU A 224 13.88 -1.58 8.86
C LEU A 224 12.42 -2.06 8.93
N GLN A 225 11.48 -1.37 8.29
CA GLN A 225 10.09 -1.82 8.20
C GLN A 225 9.95 -3.14 7.42
N VAL A 226 10.69 -3.27 6.31
CA VAL A 226 10.73 -4.51 5.53
C VAL A 226 11.32 -5.65 6.37
N LEU A 227 12.46 -5.40 7.05
CA LEU A 227 13.11 -6.38 7.92
C LEU A 227 12.19 -6.80 9.07
N HIS A 228 11.47 -5.86 9.69
CA HIS A 228 10.51 -6.15 10.75
C HIS A 228 9.35 -7.03 10.25
N ARG A 229 8.83 -6.75 9.04
CA ARG A 229 7.80 -7.58 8.43
C ARG A 229 8.30 -9.00 8.18
N ILE A 230 9.50 -9.15 7.59
CA ILE A 230 10.11 -10.46 7.34
C ILE A 230 10.26 -11.23 8.67
N TRP A 231 10.79 -10.56 9.71
CA TRP A 231 10.94 -11.12 11.05
C TRP A 231 9.63 -11.66 11.61
N LYS A 232 8.55 -10.92 11.48
CA LYS A 232 7.26 -11.20 12.11
C LYS A 232 6.41 -12.18 11.30
N GLU A 233 6.44 -12.06 9.96
CA GLU A 233 5.51 -12.76 9.09
C GLU A 233 6.13 -13.92 8.31
N GLU A 234 7.43 -13.89 8.06
CA GLU A 234 8.09 -14.82 7.14
C GLU A 234 8.96 -15.85 7.85
N ILE A 235 9.55 -15.49 8.99
CA ILE A 235 10.45 -16.38 9.72
C ILE A 235 9.68 -17.02 10.89
N GLY A 236 9.77 -18.35 10.97
CA GLY A 236 9.13 -19.13 12.01
C GLY A 236 9.72 -18.89 13.41
N PRO A 237 9.18 -19.59 14.43
CA PRO A 237 9.67 -19.52 15.81
C PRO A 237 11.10 -20.06 15.91
N VAL A 238 11.81 -19.61 16.93
CA VAL A 238 13.12 -20.14 17.38
C VAL A 238 12.94 -20.88 18.70
N ASP A 239 13.97 -21.64 19.10
CA ASP A 239 13.97 -22.32 20.40
C ASP A 239 13.77 -21.32 21.55
N LYS A 240 13.22 -21.81 22.67
CA LYS A 240 12.95 -20.99 23.86
C LYS A 240 14.20 -20.31 24.39
N GLU A 241 15.36 -20.96 24.30
CA GLU A 241 16.65 -20.42 24.75
C GLU A 241 17.08 -19.16 23.96
N HIS A 242 16.60 -19.00 22.74
CA HIS A 242 16.95 -17.87 21.84
C HIS A 242 15.82 -16.84 21.66
N ARG A 243 14.73 -16.92 22.44
CA ARG A 243 13.61 -15.98 22.34
C ARG A 243 13.85 -14.65 23.04
N GLU A 244 14.73 -14.62 24.02
CA GLU A 244 15.00 -13.46 24.90
C GLU A 244 16.33 -12.76 24.57
N SER A 245 17.06 -13.26 23.60
CA SER A 245 18.29 -12.64 23.09
C SER A 245 18.02 -11.83 21.82
#